data_2d8ef63660950d1700341b6ec5fa4447
#
_entry.id   2d8ef63660950d1700341b6ec5fa4447
#
_cell.length_a   1.000
_cell.length_b   1.000
_cell.length_c   1.000
_cell.angle_alpha   90.00
_cell.angle_beta   90.00
_cell.angle_gamma   90.00
#
_symmetry.space_group_name_H-M   'P 1'
#
loop_
_entity.id
_entity.type
_entity.pdbx_description
1 polymer ?
#
loop_
_entity_poly.entity_id
_entity_poly.type
_entity_poly.pdbx_seq_one_letter_code
_entity_poly.pdbx_strand_id
1 'polypeptide(L)'
;IRDRIYMEFVPEGMYVESGIWTFRFLGTGAGETTADLWLPSAAALGRDTAFLEPSPDTTLTIPSTAFRPVTVGAYDSRTGIYAPFSGRGDTRICQLQKPDLAAPGVGIMAPDRDGGYSSVTGTSFAAPLVTGAAALLLEWGIVKGNDPYLYGEKVKAYLRKGARRLPSEQSYPNPRLGYGALCVSESLPE
;
A
#
# COMPACT_ATOMS: atom_id res chain seq x y z
N ILE A 1 15.55 9.88 18.22
CA ILE A 1 14.38 10.70 18.54
C ILE A 1 13.60 10.87 17.25
N ARG A 2 12.29 10.68 17.29
CA ARG A 2 11.39 10.90 16.15
C ARG A 2 10.40 11.98 16.57
N ASP A 3 10.53 13.15 15.99
CA ASP A 3 9.61 14.25 16.22
C ASP A 3 8.66 14.36 15.02
N ARG A 4 7.41 14.76 15.28
CA ARG A 4 6.42 15.06 14.24
C ARG A 4 6.10 16.53 14.32
N ILE A 5 6.15 17.19 13.17
CA ILE A 5 5.74 18.57 13.01
C ILE A 5 4.53 18.57 12.09
N TYR A 6 3.44 19.15 12.54
CA TYR A 6 2.28 19.44 11.71
C TYR A 6 2.35 20.90 11.28
N MET A 7 2.21 21.14 10.00
CA MET A 7 2.21 22.49 9.43
C MET A 7 0.90 22.70 8.69
N GLU A 8 0.23 23.80 8.99
CA GLU A 8 -0.99 24.21 8.34
C GLU A 8 -0.79 25.61 7.75
N PHE A 9 -1.20 25.78 6.50
CA PHE A 9 -1.23 27.07 5.85
C PHE A 9 -2.55 27.75 6.16
N VAL A 10 -2.50 28.81 6.92
CA VAL A 10 -3.68 29.62 7.25
C VAL A 10 -3.73 30.80 6.28
N PRO A 11 -4.78 30.95 5.48
CA PRO A 11 -4.90 32.07 4.57
C PRO A 11 -5.19 33.37 5.33
N GLU A 12 -4.56 34.48 4.95
CA GLU A 12 -4.91 35.83 5.45
C GLU A 12 -6.20 36.37 4.80
N GLY A 13 -6.71 35.71 3.78
CA GLY A 13 -7.94 36.03 3.05
C GLY A 13 -8.75 34.79 2.74
N MET A 14 -9.33 34.73 1.54
CA MET A 14 -10.15 33.58 1.10
C MET A 14 -9.31 32.34 0.70
N TYR A 15 -8.07 32.54 0.27
CA TYR A 15 -7.20 31.50 -0.28
C TYR A 15 -5.75 31.67 0.22
N VAL A 16 -5.05 30.56 0.29
CA VAL A 16 -3.58 30.57 0.44
C VAL A 16 -2.99 31.05 -0.90
N GLU A 17 -2.01 31.95 -0.83
CA GLU A 17 -1.34 32.43 -2.05
C GLU A 17 -0.71 31.26 -2.81
N SER A 18 -0.94 31.23 -4.13
CA SER A 18 -0.31 30.25 -5.01
C SER A 18 1.15 30.61 -5.25
N GLY A 19 1.99 29.62 -5.42
CA GLY A 19 3.42 29.80 -5.69
C GLY A 19 4.28 28.64 -5.20
N ILE A 20 5.58 28.87 -5.26
CA ILE A 20 6.56 27.88 -4.76
C ILE A 20 6.87 28.18 -3.30
N TRP A 21 6.53 27.25 -2.44
CA TRP A 21 6.82 27.29 -1.01
C TRP A 21 8.08 26.48 -0.71
N THR A 22 9.03 27.06 -0.02
CA THR A 22 10.28 26.41 0.36
C THR A 22 10.35 26.21 1.86
N PHE A 23 10.49 24.97 2.29
CA PHE A 23 10.75 24.61 3.68
C PHE A 23 12.24 24.37 3.88
N ARG A 24 12.84 25.08 4.83
CA ARG A 24 14.22 24.85 5.22
C ARG A 24 14.26 24.17 6.58
N PHE A 25 14.77 22.94 6.61
CA PHE A 25 15.05 22.25 7.86
C PHE A 25 16.43 22.64 8.39
N LEU A 26 16.47 23.16 9.61
CA LEU A 26 17.71 23.53 10.29
C LEU A 26 17.91 22.58 11.47
N GLY A 27 18.83 21.64 11.31
CA GLY A 27 19.24 20.73 12.38
C GLY A 27 20.22 21.42 13.34
N THR A 28 20.03 21.23 14.64
CA THR A 28 20.90 21.81 15.69
C THR A 28 21.92 20.80 16.23
N GLY A 29 21.95 19.56 15.75
CA GLY A 29 22.80 18.48 16.23
C GLY A 29 23.92 18.09 15.27
N ALA A 30 25.00 17.53 15.79
CA ALA A 30 26.07 16.92 15.00
C ALA A 30 25.64 15.50 14.61
N GLY A 31 25.07 15.31 13.44
CA GLY A 31 24.69 14.00 12.90
C GLY A 31 23.81 14.10 11.66
N GLU A 32 23.72 13.01 10.90
CA GLU A 32 22.79 12.93 9.78
C GLU A 32 21.35 12.95 10.28
N THR A 33 20.58 13.88 9.78
CA THR A 33 19.16 14.02 10.09
C THR A 33 18.36 13.81 8.82
N THR A 34 17.39 12.87 8.87
CA THR A 34 16.45 12.62 7.77
C THR A 34 15.12 13.23 8.12
N ALA A 35 14.55 14.00 7.21
CA ALA A 35 13.20 14.52 7.30
C ALA A 35 12.36 13.97 6.16
N ASP A 36 11.16 13.49 6.47
CA ASP A 36 10.16 13.09 5.51
C ASP A 36 8.99 14.07 5.55
N LEU A 37 8.54 14.52 4.39
CA LEU A 37 7.39 15.41 4.26
C LEU A 37 6.27 14.66 3.53
N TRP A 38 5.04 14.83 4.02
CA TRP A 38 3.83 14.30 3.38
C TRP A 38 2.84 15.41 3.12
N LEU A 39 2.24 15.40 1.97
CA LEU A 39 1.10 16.22 1.64
C LEU A 39 -0.20 15.41 1.79
N PRO A 40 -1.31 16.05 2.15
CA PRO A 40 -2.64 15.46 2.00
C PRO A 40 -2.91 15.04 0.55
N SER A 41 -3.97 14.26 0.35
CA SER A 41 -4.33 13.80 -0.99
C SER A 41 -4.70 14.97 -1.92
N ALA A 42 -4.56 14.78 -3.22
CA ALA A 42 -4.96 15.76 -4.22
C ALA A 42 -6.46 16.13 -4.13
N ALA A 43 -7.30 15.27 -3.56
CA ALA A 43 -8.70 15.60 -3.29
C ALA A 43 -8.87 16.70 -2.22
N ALA A 44 -7.91 16.80 -1.28
CA ALA A 44 -7.93 17.83 -0.23
C ALA A 44 -7.20 19.11 -0.64
N LEU A 45 -6.14 18.99 -1.45
CA LEU A 45 -5.27 20.12 -1.79
C LEU A 45 -5.50 20.70 -3.19
N GLY A 46 -6.27 20.01 -4.04
CA GLY A 46 -6.33 20.32 -5.47
C GLY A 46 -5.20 19.64 -6.27
N ARG A 47 -5.35 19.58 -7.59
CA ARG A 47 -4.44 18.83 -8.47
C ARG A 47 -3.08 19.51 -8.67
N ASP A 48 -3.01 20.82 -8.46
CA ASP A 48 -1.84 21.64 -8.76
C ASP A 48 -0.90 21.80 -7.55
N THR A 49 -1.28 21.25 -6.39
CA THR A 49 -0.43 21.26 -5.18
C THR A 49 0.34 19.94 -5.07
N ALA A 50 1.64 19.99 -5.28
CA ALA A 50 2.51 18.82 -5.27
C ALA A 50 3.93 19.20 -4.84
N PHE A 51 4.73 18.22 -4.45
CA PHE A 51 6.18 18.41 -4.34
C PHE A 51 6.79 18.57 -5.75
N LEU A 52 7.77 19.45 -5.89
CA LEU A 52 8.49 19.61 -7.15
C LEU A 52 9.31 18.36 -7.48
N GLU A 53 9.91 17.74 -6.48
CA GLU A 53 10.71 16.51 -6.60
C GLU A 53 10.20 15.45 -5.61
N PRO A 54 9.10 14.76 -5.92
CA PRO A 54 8.54 13.74 -5.04
C PRO A 54 9.37 12.46 -5.08
N SER A 55 9.60 11.85 -3.92
CA SER A 55 10.09 10.48 -3.86
C SER A 55 8.93 9.49 -3.99
N PRO A 56 9.03 8.47 -4.83
CA PRO A 56 8.01 7.41 -4.91
C PRO A 56 8.11 6.41 -3.75
N ASP A 57 9.19 6.42 -2.99
CA ASP A 57 9.45 5.45 -1.93
C ASP A 57 8.92 5.93 -0.59
N THR A 58 8.62 5.00 0.32
CA THR A 58 8.04 5.28 1.65
C THR A 58 6.68 5.99 1.56
N THR A 59 5.87 5.60 0.59
CA THR A 59 4.57 6.23 0.29
C THR A 59 3.37 5.42 0.77
N LEU A 60 3.59 4.38 1.57
CA LEU A 60 2.50 3.66 2.23
C LEU A 60 1.84 4.53 3.30
N THR A 61 0.50 4.55 3.29
CA THR A 61 -0.30 5.35 4.22
C THR A 61 -0.69 4.57 5.48
N ILE A 62 -1.16 5.26 6.50
CA ILE A 62 -1.76 4.66 7.69
C ILE A 62 -3.15 4.10 7.32
N PRO A 63 -3.53 2.88 7.76
CA PRO A 63 -2.84 1.98 8.71
C PRO A 63 -1.89 0.95 8.08
N SER A 64 -1.64 0.98 6.77
CA SER A 64 -0.87 -0.05 6.06
C SER A 64 0.59 -0.17 6.53
N THR A 65 1.14 0.86 7.16
CA THR A 65 2.47 0.81 7.79
C THR A 65 2.51 0.10 9.14
N ALA A 66 1.37 -0.32 9.68
CA ALA A 66 1.33 -1.08 10.93
C ALA A 66 1.74 -2.55 10.72
N PHE A 67 2.18 -3.20 11.80
CA PHE A 67 2.69 -4.57 11.74
C PHE A 67 1.62 -5.61 11.37
N ARG A 68 0.46 -5.55 12.03
CA ARG A 68 -0.57 -6.60 11.92
C ARG A 68 -1.39 -6.60 10.62
N PRO A 69 -1.85 -5.46 10.09
CA PRO A 69 -2.64 -5.47 8.86
C PRO A 69 -1.92 -6.11 7.69
N VAL A 70 -2.66 -6.77 6.82
CA VAL A 70 -2.17 -7.20 5.51
C VAL A 70 -2.19 -5.98 4.58
N THR A 71 -1.03 -5.55 4.15
CA THR A 71 -0.87 -4.40 3.26
C THR A 71 -0.77 -4.89 1.83
N VAL A 72 -1.64 -4.37 0.97
CA VAL A 72 -1.81 -4.83 -0.41
C VAL A 72 -1.36 -3.74 -1.38
N GLY A 73 -0.36 -4.06 -2.20
CA GLY A 73 0.00 -3.28 -3.39
C GLY A 73 -0.86 -3.63 -4.59
N ALA A 74 -0.75 -2.85 -5.66
CA ALA A 74 -1.48 -3.09 -6.90
C ALA A 74 -0.53 -3.34 -8.09
N TYR A 75 -0.94 -4.23 -8.98
CA TYR A 75 -0.30 -4.46 -10.28
C TYR A 75 -1.34 -4.59 -11.39
N ASP A 76 -0.93 -4.42 -12.64
CA ASP A 76 -1.76 -4.71 -13.81
C ASP A 76 -1.63 -6.20 -14.16
N SER A 77 -2.72 -6.97 -14.01
CA SER A 77 -2.74 -8.42 -14.25
C SER A 77 -2.53 -8.80 -15.71
N ARG A 78 -2.74 -7.89 -16.67
CA ARG A 78 -2.53 -8.14 -18.10
C ARG A 78 -1.06 -8.10 -18.47
N THR A 79 -0.28 -7.25 -17.80
CA THR A 79 1.14 -7.06 -18.08
C THR A 79 2.06 -7.65 -17.02
N GLY A 80 1.55 -7.93 -15.83
CA GLY A 80 2.34 -8.34 -14.67
C GLY A 80 3.22 -7.22 -14.10
N ILE A 81 2.96 -5.95 -14.45
CA ILE A 81 3.78 -4.80 -14.05
C ILE A 81 3.14 -4.09 -12.86
N TYR A 82 3.98 -3.65 -11.92
CA TYR A 82 3.60 -2.82 -10.79
C TYR A 82 2.80 -1.58 -11.26
N ALA A 83 1.71 -1.26 -10.57
CA ALA A 83 0.90 -0.09 -10.89
C ALA A 83 1.53 1.19 -10.29
N PRO A 84 1.88 2.20 -11.08
CA PRO A 84 2.62 3.38 -10.61
C PRO A 84 1.94 4.17 -9.49
N PHE A 85 0.62 4.11 -9.38
CA PHE A 85 -0.15 4.74 -8.31
C PHE A 85 -0.13 3.98 -6.97
N SER A 86 0.34 2.74 -6.97
CA SER A 86 0.42 1.94 -5.74
C SER A 86 1.50 2.47 -4.82
N GLY A 87 1.18 2.61 -3.53
CA GLY A 87 2.17 3.00 -2.54
C GLY A 87 3.33 2.00 -2.45
N ARG A 88 4.52 2.50 -2.17
CA ARG A 88 5.74 1.70 -2.00
C ARG A 88 6.21 1.69 -0.55
N GLY A 89 6.78 0.53 -0.11
CA GLY A 89 7.68 0.50 1.04
C GLY A 89 8.98 1.26 0.73
N ASP A 90 10.02 1.22 1.54
CA ASP A 90 10.05 0.55 2.81
C ASP A 90 9.38 1.38 3.90
N THR A 91 9.07 0.75 5.04
CA THR A 91 8.65 1.50 6.21
C THR A 91 9.87 2.02 6.95
N ARG A 92 9.71 3.11 7.72
CA ARG A 92 10.77 3.62 8.60
C ARG A 92 10.99 2.74 9.85
N ILE A 93 10.25 1.65 9.97
CA ILE A 93 10.44 0.65 11.03
C ILE A 93 11.38 -0.43 10.47
N CYS A 94 12.58 -0.53 11.02
CA CYS A 94 13.52 -1.58 10.67
C CYS A 94 12.86 -2.96 10.75
N GLN A 95 13.15 -3.81 9.76
CA GLN A 95 12.64 -5.19 9.64
C GLN A 95 11.13 -5.32 9.32
N LEU A 96 10.39 -4.24 9.13
CA LEU A 96 9.01 -4.31 8.69
C LEU A 96 8.91 -4.19 7.17
N GLN A 97 8.95 -5.34 6.52
CA GLN A 97 8.78 -5.44 5.07
C GLN A 97 7.33 -5.19 4.68
N LYS A 98 7.09 -4.19 3.86
CA LYS A 98 5.79 -3.80 3.32
C LYS A 98 5.92 -3.33 1.86
N PRO A 99 4.87 -3.52 1.02
CA PRO A 99 3.61 -4.21 1.30
C PRO A 99 3.82 -5.68 1.61
N ASP A 100 2.76 -6.39 2.07
CA ASP A 100 2.83 -7.84 2.30
C ASP A 100 2.81 -8.60 0.97
N LEU A 101 1.93 -8.21 0.07
CA LEU A 101 1.77 -8.77 -1.27
C LEU A 101 1.06 -7.77 -2.16
N ALA A 102 0.92 -8.10 -3.43
CA ALA A 102 0.14 -7.30 -4.38
C ALA A 102 -0.99 -8.12 -4.99
N ALA A 103 -2.05 -7.44 -5.42
CA ALA A 103 -3.15 -8.04 -6.17
C ALA A 103 -3.49 -7.18 -7.40
N PRO A 104 -4.25 -7.72 -8.38
CA PRO A 104 -4.71 -6.94 -9.51
C PRO A 104 -5.47 -5.69 -9.07
N GLY A 105 -5.08 -4.53 -9.61
CA GLY A 105 -5.69 -3.24 -9.23
C GLY A 105 -5.90 -2.31 -10.42
N VAL A 106 -5.71 -2.79 -11.66
CA VAL A 106 -5.86 -2.01 -12.88
C VAL A 106 -6.93 -2.64 -13.77
N GLY A 107 -7.96 -1.86 -14.11
CA GLY A 107 -9.02 -2.32 -15.01
C GLY A 107 -9.83 -3.50 -14.46
N ILE A 108 -10.10 -3.50 -13.16
CA ILE A 108 -10.87 -4.55 -12.48
C ILE A 108 -12.35 -4.34 -12.77
N MET A 109 -13.02 -5.39 -13.23
CA MET A 109 -14.48 -5.38 -13.38
C MET A 109 -15.13 -5.54 -12.01
N ALA A 110 -15.87 -4.54 -11.58
CA ALA A 110 -16.57 -4.51 -10.30
C ALA A 110 -18.04 -4.11 -10.49
N PRO A 111 -18.94 -4.55 -9.60
CA PRO A 111 -20.33 -4.12 -9.60
C PRO A 111 -20.45 -2.58 -9.50
N ASP A 112 -21.35 -2.00 -10.28
CA ASP A 112 -21.64 -0.58 -10.24
C ASP A 112 -22.87 -0.29 -9.39
N ARG A 113 -22.92 0.91 -8.80
CA ARG A 113 -24.05 1.34 -7.94
C ARG A 113 -25.38 1.41 -8.68
N ASP A 114 -25.34 1.69 -10.00
CA ASP A 114 -26.52 1.83 -10.83
C ASP A 114 -26.95 0.50 -11.50
N GLY A 115 -26.33 -0.61 -11.08
CA GLY A 115 -26.49 -1.94 -11.64
C GLY A 115 -25.50 -2.22 -12.78
N GLY A 116 -25.23 -3.51 -13.02
CA GLY A 116 -24.21 -3.91 -14.00
C GLY A 116 -22.79 -3.89 -13.43
N TYR A 117 -21.81 -3.69 -14.32
CA TYR A 117 -20.39 -3.73 -13.98
C TYR A 117 -19.65 -2.59 -14.67
N SER A 118 -18.66 -2.03 -14.00
CA SER A 118 -17.75 -1.04 -14.56
C SER A 118 -16.29 -1.42 -14.33
N SER A 119 -15.41 -0.88 -15.17
CA SER A 119 -13.95 -1.06 -15.03
C SER A 119 -13.39 -0.01 -14.08
N VAL A 120 -12.77 -0.46 -13.00
CA VAL A 120 -12.22 0.38 -11.94
C VAL A 120 -10.73 0.14 -11.75
N THR A 121 -10.02 1.16 -11.26
CA THR A 121 -8.57 1.10 -11.02
C THR A 121 -8.23 1.74 -9.68
N GLY A 122 -7.38 1.05 -8.90
CA GLY A 122 -6.91 1.53 -7.60
C GLY A 122 -6.49 0.37 -6.68
N THR A 123 -5.68 0.66 -5.68
CA THR A 123 -5.36 -0.29 -4.59
C THR A 123 -6.61 -0.65 -3.78
N SER A 124 -7.61 0.23 -3.75
CA SER A 124 -8.93 -0.04 -3.15
C SER A 124 -9.68 -1.21 -3.78
N PHE A 125 -9.32 -1.59 -5.00
CA PHE A 125 -9.89 -2.76 -5.72
C PHE A 125 -8.95 -3.98 -5.66
N ALA A 126 -7.68 -3.78 -5.37
CA ALA A 126 -6.74 -4.87 -5.09
C ALA A 126 -6.98 -5.49 -3.70
N ALA A 127 -7.25 -4.67 -2.69
CA ALA A 127 -7.45 -5.12 -1.31
C ALA A 127 -8.63 -6.11 -1.15
N PRO A 128 -9.82 -5.92 -1.75
CA PRO A 128 -10.93 -6.87 -1.68
C PRO A 128 -10.60 -8.26 -2.21
N LEU A 129 -9.74 -8.37 -3.23
CA LEU A 129 -9.30 -9.67 -3.75
C LEU A 129 -8.52 -10.45 -2.69
N VAL A 130 -7.65 -9.76 -1.94
CA VAL A 130 -6.93 -10.37 -0.82
C VAL A 130 -7.86 -10.70 0.34
N THR A 131 -8.88 -9.88 0.59
CA THR A 131 -9.93 -10.16 1.59
C THR A 131 -10.70 -11.44 1.23
N GLY A 132 -11.08 -11.60 -0.04
CA GLY A 132 -11.71 -12.83 -0.53
C GLY A 132 -10.80 -14.06 -0.36
N ALA A 133 -9.52 -13.94 -0.68
CA ALA A 133 -8.54 -15.00 -0.47
C ALA A 133 -8.39 -15.36 1.03
N ALA A 134 -8.38 -14.37 1.91
CA ALA A 134 -8.35 -14.59 3.35
C ALA A 134 -9.62 -15.31 3.84
N ALA A 135 -10.80 -14.98 3.30
CA ALA A 135 -12.06 -15.68 3.61
C ALA A 135 -12.01 -17.16 3.19
N LEU A 136 -11.47 -17.46 2.01
CA LEU A 136 -11.27 -18.84 1.56
C LEU A 136 -10.28 -19.61 2.44
N LEU A 137 -9.21 -18.98 2.90
CA LEU A 137 -8.29 -19.59 3.86
C LEU A 137 -8.97 -19.86 5.21
N LEU A 138 -9.80 -18.94 5.70
CA LEU A 138 -10.56 -19.13 6.94
C LEU A 138 -11.61 -20.25 6.79
N GLU A 139 -12.28 -20.35 5.64
CA GLU A 139 -13.18 -21.46 5.35
C GLU A 139 -12.43 -22.80 5.34
N TRP A 140 -11.31 -22.88 4.62
CA TRP A 140 -10.47 -24.06 4.57
C TRP A 140 -9.96 -24.47 5.95
N GLY A 141 -9.44 -23.51 6.71
CA GLY A 141 -8.84 -23.80 8.01
C GLY A 141 -9.88 -24.08 9.09
N ILE A 142 -10.75 -23.13 9.36
CA ILE A 142 -11.67 -23.19 10.50
C ILE A 142 -12.91 -24.03 10.18
N VAL A 143 -13.61 -23.72 9.08
CA VAL A 143 -14.90 -24.35 8.77
C VAL A 143 -14.71 -25.80 8.35
N LYS A 144 -13.71 -26.08 7.53
CA LYS A 144 -13.38 -27.45 7.08
C LYS A 144 -12.46 -28.21 8.06
N GLY A 145 -11.99 -27.56 9.12
CA GLY A 145 -11.25 -28.19 10.20
C GLY A 145 -9.77 -28.50 9.89
N ASN A 146 -9.20 -28.01 8.80
CA ASN A 146 -7.81 -28.28 8.45
C ASN A 146 -6.81 -27.51 9.33
N ASP A 147 -7.18 -26.32 9.80
CA ASP A 147 -6.43 -25.53 10.80
C ASP A 147 -7.44 -24.77 11.69
N PRO A 148 -8.03 -25.44 12.71
CA PRO A 148 -9.06 -24.83 13.56
C PRO A 148 -8.58 -23.62 14.37
N TYR A 149 -7.25 -23.46 14.51
CA TYR A 149 -6.61 -22.34 15.22
C TYR A 149 -6.05 -21.29 14.26
N LEU A 150 -6.57 -21.21 13.04
CA LEU A 150 -6.17 -20.22 12.07
C LEU A 150 -6.54 -18.81 12.55
N TYR A 151 -5.58 -17.89 12.55
CA TYR A 151 -5.76 -16.51 12.98
C TYR A 151 -5.02 -15.55 12.02
N GLY A 152 -5.20 -14.24 12.19
CA GLY A 152 -4.78 -13.22 11.21
C GLY A 152 -3.31 -13.27 10.80
N GLU A 153 -2.37 -13.48 11.73
CA GLU A 153 -0.95 -13.62 11.39
C GLU A 153 -0.65 -14.90 10.59
N LYS A 154 -1.33 -16.01 10.88
CA LYS A 154 -1.20 -17.26 10.08
C LYS A 154 -1.78 -17.07 8.68
N VAL A 155 -2.96 -16.44 8.54
CA VAL A 155 -3.54 -16.09 7.25
C VAL A 155 -2.54 -15.26 6.43
N LYS A 156 -1.97 -14.24 7.04
CA LYS A 156 -0.94 -13.40 6.41
C LYS A 156 0.30 -14.20 6.00
N ALA A 157 0.74 -15.14 6.86
CA ALA A 157 1.89 -16.00 6.54
C ALA A 157 1.59 -16.93 5.33
N TYR A 158 0.39 -17.51 5.26
CA TYR A 158 -0.03 -18.34 4.12
C TYR A 158 -0.11 -17.52 2.84
N LEU A 159 -0.72 -16.34 2.88
CA LEU A 159 -0.80 -15.42 1.72
C LEU A 159 0.59 -15.03 1.21
N ARG A 160 1.54 -14.73 2.11
CA ARG A 160 2.93 -14.41 1.74
C ARG A 160 3.66 -15.62 1.17
N LYS A 161 3.49 -16.80 1.76
CA LYS A 161 4.14 -18.05 1.32
C LYS A 161 3.68 -18.43 -0.09
N GLY A 162 2.37 -18.32 -0.35
CA GLY A 162 1.77 -18.65 -1.64
C GLY A 162 1.86 -17.54 -2.68
N ALA A 163 2.48 -16.39 -2.36
CA ALA A 163 2.56 -15.28 -3.31
C ALA A 163 3.47 -15.62 -4.50
N ARG A 164 2.93 -15.44 -5.71
CA ARG A 164 3.63 -15.76 -6.97
C ARG A 164 4.57 -14.64 -7.37
N ARG A 165 5.80 -14.97 -7.72
CA ARG A 165 6.77 -14.03 -8.26
C ARG A 165 6.40 -13.62 -9.68
N LEU A 166 6.33 -12.31 -9.94
CA LEU A 166 6.10 -11.77 -11.29
C LEU A 166 7.44 -11.52 -11.98
N PRO A 167 7.54 -11.79 -13.30
CA PRO A 167 8.79 -11.59 -14.05
C PRO A 167 9.27 -10.13 -14.13
N SER A 168 8.39 -9.18 -13.84
CA SER A 168 8.70 -7.74 -13.83
C SER A 168 9.64 -7.31 -12.71
N GLU A 169 9.83 -8.14 -11.67
CA GLU A 169 10.70 -7.84 -10.53
C GLU A 169 11.74 -8.95 -10.30
N GLN A 170 12.98 -8.54 -10.05
CA GLN A 170 14.10 -9.47 -9.92
C GLN A 170 14.23 -10.09 -8.52
N SER A 171 13.79 -9.39 -7.49
CA SER A 171 13.96 -9.81 -6.09
C SER A 171 12.65 -9.75 -5.31
N TYR A 172 12.51 -10.65 -4.32
CA TYR A 172 11.38 -10.74 -3.42
C TYR A 172 11.86 -11.12 -2.00
N PRO A 173 11.27 -10.53 -0.94
CA PRO A 173 10.29 -9.45 -1.00
C PRO A 173 10.89 -8.11 -1.48
N ASN A 174 10.07 -7.23 -2.03
CA ASN A 174 10.50 -5.91 -2.49
C ASN A 174 9.49 -4.80 -2.11
N PRO A 175 9.90 -3.51 -2.16
CA PRO A 175 9.05 -2.40 -1.74
C PRO A 175 7.79 -2.16 -2.60
N ARG A 176 7.68 -2.77 -3.78
CA ARG A 176 6.57 -2.57 -4.72
C ARG A 176 5.49 -3.64 -4.59
N LEU A 177 5.91 -4.90 -4.62
CA LEU A 177 5.01 -6.06 -4.67
C LEU A 177 5.06 -6.92 -3.40
N GLY A 178 5.85 -6.55 -2.41
CA GLY A 178 6.06 -7.36 -1.21
C GLY A 178 6.61 -8.74 -1.52
N TYR A 179 5.95 -9.77 -1.05
CA TYR A 179 6.32 -11.18 -1.28
C TYR A 179 5.92 -11.69 -2.67
N GLY A 180 5.09 -10.93 -3.40
CA GLY A 180 4.65 -11.27 -4.76
C GLY A 180 3.18 -10.99 -5.02
N ALA A 181 2.67 -11.48 -6.13
CA ALA A 181 1.27 -11.39 -6.50
C ALA A 181 0.42 -12.45 -5.76
N LEU A 182 -0.78 -12.07 -5.34
CA LEU A 182 -1.75 -12.98 -4.75
C LEU A 182 -1.96 -14.21 -5.63
N CYS A 183 -1.83 -15.39 -5.04
CA CYS A 183 -2.17 -16.68 -5.65
C CYS A 183 -2.89 -17.53 -4.60
N VAL A 184 -4.20 -17.70 -4.77
CA VAL A 184 -5.04 -18.39 -3.77
C VAL A 184 -4.69 -19.88 -3.70
N SER A 185 -4.51 -20.53 -4.84
CA SER A 185 -4.17 -21.96 -4.90
C SER A 185 -2.86 -22.27 -4.17
N GLU A 186 -1.85 -21.44 -4.36
CA GLU A 186 -0.55 -21.65 -3.70
C GLU A 186 -0.55 -21.22 -2.21
N SER A 187 -1.56 -20.45 -1.81
CA SER A 187 -1.71 -20.02 -0.41
C SER A 187 -2.42 -21.04 0.47
N LEU A 188 -3.15 -21.98 -0.16
CA LEU A 188 -3.78 -23.10 0.55
C LEU A 188 -2.73 -24.19 0.77
N PRO A 189 -2.47 -24.59 2.02
CA PRO A 189 -1.61 -25.75 2.28
C PRO A 189 -2.21 -27.04 1.72
N GLU A 190 -1.35 -27.93 1.23
CA GLU A 190 -1.71 -29.28 0.80
C GLU A 190 -2.20 -30.15 1.97
#